data_b1b76c08d4b55db5e752ad61c28da507
#
_entry.id   b1b76c08d4b55db5e752ad61c28da507
#
_cell.length_a   1.000
_cell.length_b   1.000
_cell.length_c   1.000
_cell.angle_alpha   90.00
_cell.angle_beta   90.00
_cell.angle_gamma   90.00
#
_symmetry.space_group_name_H-M   'P 1'
#
loop_
_entity.id
_entity.type
_entity.pdbx_description
1 polymer ?
#
loop_
_entity_poly.entity_id
_entity_poly.type
_entity_poly.pdbx_seq_one_letter_code
_entity_poly.pdbx_strand_id
1 'polypeptide(L)' 'MSDHIYKVIEVVGTSTESIETAIRNAIGRANQTLRGLDWFEVREIRGSIHDGAVGWFQVKVGIGFRLMDESELESD' A
#
# COMPACT_ATOMS: atom_id res chain seq x y z
N MET A 1 -6.42 -13.56 -25.36
CA MET A 1 -5.84 -12.50 -24.54
C MET A 1 -6.93 -11.74 -23.80
N SER A 2 -6.74 -11.49 -22.61
CA SER A 2 -7.77 -10.83 -21.82
C SER A 2 -7.18 -9.68 -21.05
N ASP A 3 -8.05 -8.74 -20.79
CA ASP A 3 -7.69 -7.64 -19.92
C ASP A 3 -7.66 -8.14 -18.48
N HIS A 4 -6.77 -7.55 -17.71
CA HIS A 4 -6.67 -7.89 -16.31
C HIS A 4 -7.63 -7.02 -15.51
N ILE A 5 -8.09 -7.56 -14.41
CA ILE A 5 -8.98 -6.84 -13.51
C ILE A 5 -8.23 -6.62 -12.21
N TYR A 6 -8.36 -5.43 -11.67
CA TYR A 6 -7.65 -5.03 -10.45
C TYR A 6 -8.62 -4.65 -9.37
N LYS A 7 -8.20 -4.85 -8.16
CA LYS A 7 -8.89 -4.34 -7.00
C LYS A 7 -7.97 -3.36 -6.29
N VAL A 8 -8.53 -2.32 -5.72
CA VAL A 8 -7.75 -1.34 -4.99
C VAL A 8 -8.18 -1.38 -3.54
N ILE A 9 -7.22 -1.51 -2.66
CA ILE A 9 -7.47 -1.42 -1.23
C ILE A 9 -6.75 -0.20 -0.69
N GLU A 10 -7.13 0.20 0.50
CA GLU A 10 -6.56 1.36 1.13
C GLU A 10 -5.92 0.93 2.45
N VAL A 11 -4.66 1.30 2.63
CA VAL A 11 -3.97 1.03 3.88
C VAL A 11 -3.28 2.31 4.32
N VAL A 12 -2.97 2.39 5.60
CA VAL A 12 -2.30 3.54 6.17
C VAL A 12 -0.98 3.07 6.76
N GLY A 13 0.11 3.67 6.27
CA GLY A 13 1.43 3.38 6.81
C GLY A 13 1.90 4.54 7.66
N THR A 14 2.68 4.25 8.66
CA THR A 14 3.25 5.29 9.52
C THR A 14 4.74 5.07 9.66
N SER A 15 5.44 6.16 9.97
CA SER A 15 6.87 6.10 10.21
C SER A 15 7.27 7.34 10.98
N THR A 16 8.22 7.18 11.89
CA THR A 16 8.83 8.34 12.54
C THR A 16 9.97 8.90 11.72
N GLU A 17 10.34 8.24 10.63
CA GLU A 17 11.51 8.60 9.85
C GLU A 17 11.20 9.44 8.62
N SER A 18 10.26 8.98 7.80
CA SER A 18 10.01 9.66 6.53
C SER A 18 8.70 9.20 5.93
N ILE A 19 8.24 10.02 4.97
CA ILE A 19 7.07 9.66 4.18
C ILE A 19 7.35 8.39 3.38
N GLU A 20 8.54 8.29 2.80
CA GLU A 20 8.89 7.13 2.01
C GLU A 20 8.85 5.84 2.85
N THR A 21 9.38 5.89 4.06
CA THR A 21 9.35 4.73 4.93
C THR A 21 7.92 4.35 5.30
N ALA A 22 7.06 5.35 5.51
CA ALA A 22 5.66 5.07 5.79
C ALA A 22 5.00 4.32 4.63
N ILE A 23 5.31 4.73 3.40
CA ILE A 23 4.77 4.05 2.22
C ILE A 23 5.30 2.62 2.13
N ARG A 24 6.61 2.44 2.34
CA ARG A 24 7.21 1.11 2.29
C ARG A 24 6.63 0.19 3.35
N ASN A 25 6.39 0.73 4.55
CA ASN A 25 5.80 -0.06 5.61
C ASN A 25 4.39 -0.54 5.24
N ALA A 26 3.59 0.34 4.63
CA ALA A 26 2.24 -0.02 4.22
C ALA A 26 2.27 -1.13 3.17
N ILE A 27 3.11 -0.97 2.16
CA ILE A 27 3.18 -1.93 1.06
C ILE A 27 3.74 -3.26 1.56
N GLY A 28 4.78 -3.21 2.39
CA GLY A 28 5.38 -4.43 2.92
C GLY A 28 4.40 -5.25 3.74
N ARG A 29 3.58 -4.57 4.54
CA ARG A 29 2.59 -5.28 5.35
C ARG A 29 1.50 -5.89 4.46
N ALA A 30 1.03 -5.14 3.48
CA ALA A 30 0.02 -5.65 2.57
C ALA A 30 0.53 -6.87 1.80
N ASN A 31 1.82 -6.86 1.46
CA ASN A 31 2.40 -7.96 0.69
C ASN A 31 2.50 -9.25 1.48
N GLN A 32 2.34 -9.20 2.80
CA GLN A 32 2.38 -10.41 3.61
C GLN A 32 1.13 -11.28 3.41
N THR A 33 0.02 -10.67 3.06
CA THR A 33 -1.24 -11.40 3.00
C THR A 33 -1.92 -11.34 1.63
N LEU A 34 -1.43 -10.53 0.72
CA LEU A 34 -2.05 -10.35 -0.59
C LEU A 34 -1.09 -10.74 -1.69
N ARG A 35 -1.64 -11.20 -2.81
CA ARG A 35 -0.86 -11.56 -3.99
C ARG A 35 -1.08 -10.55 -5.09
N GLY A 36 -0.08 -10.42 -5.95
CA GLY A 36 -0.24 -9.65 -7.17
C GLY A 36 -0.29 -8.17 -6.97
N LEU A 37 0.34 -7.65 -5.92
CA LEU A 37 0.43 -6.21 -5.74
C LEU A 37 1.16 -5.63 -6.94
N ASP A 38 0.56 -4.63 -7.57
CA ASP A 38 1.05 -4.15 -8.84
C ASP A 38 1.44 -2.69 -8.82
N TRP A 39 0.64 -1.84 -8.21
CA TRP A 39 0.91 -0.41 -8.19
C TRP A 39 0.33 0.21 -6.94
N PHE A 40 0.77 1.41 -6.64
CA PHE A 40 0.23 2.16 -5.53
C PHE A 40 0.06 3.61 -5.90
N GLU A 41 -0.78 4.29 -5.15
CA GLU A 41 -0.91 5.73 -5.26
C GLU A 41 -1.05 6.29 -3.86
N VAL A 42 -0.48 7.47 -3.67
CA VAL A 42 -0.59 8.16 -2.39
C VAL A 42 -1.85 8.99 -2.42
N ARG A 43 -2.72 8.78 -1.45
CA ARG A 43 -4.00 9.48 -1.41
C ARG A 43 -4.01 10.61 -0.41
N GLU A 44 -3.27 10.47 0.68
CA GLU A 44 -3.26 11.50 1.70
C GLU A 44 -1.97 11.38 2.49
N ILE A 45 -1.37 12.51 2.81
CA ILE A 45 -0.19 12.56 3.65
C ILE A 45 -0.54 13.46 4.82
N ARG A 46 -0.27 12.97 6.02
CA ARG A 46 -0.42 13.78 7.21
C ARG A 46 0.53 13.27 8.28
N GLY A 47 0.55 13.95 9.39
CA GLY A 47 1.42 13.54 10.47
C GLY A 47 1.07 14.28 11.73
N SER A 48 1.82 14.03 12.78
CA SER A 48 1.63 14.71 14.04
C SER A 48 2.65 15.81 14.18
N ILE A 49 2.27 16.82 14.93
CA ILE A 49 3.18 17.89 15.31
C ILE A 49 3.39 17.79 16.81
N HIS A 50 4.65 17.79 17.20
CA HIS A 50 5.01 17.69 18.62
C HIS A 50 6.08 18.73 18.90
N ASP A 51 5.76 19.69 19.74
CA ASP A 51 6.68 20.78 20.11
C ASP A 51 7.25 21.48 18.88
N GLY A 52 6.39 21.74 17.88
CA GLY A 52 6.80 22.46 16.69
C GLY A 52 7.57 21.64 15.68
N ALA A 53 7.68 20.36 15.88
CA ALA A 53 8.39 19.47 14.94
C ALA A 53 7.49 18.31 14.56
N VAL A 54 7.85 17.62 13.49
CA VAL A 54 7.10 16.47 13.06
C VAL A 54 7.37 15.30 14.01
N GLY A 55 6.31 14.74 14.56
CA GLY A 55 6.44 13.57 15.42
C GLY A 55 6.45 12.28 14.62
N TRP A 56 5.50 12.13 13.72
CA TRP A 56 5.45 10.96 12.83
C TRP A 56 4.73 11.35 11.56
N PHE A 57 4.98 10.55 10.54
CA PHE A 57 4.33 10.67 9.24
C PHE A 57 3.29 9.58 9.09
N GLN A 58 2.18 9.92 8.45
CA GLN A 58 1.11 8.97 8.17
C GLN A 58 0.70 9.14 6.72
N VAL A 59 0.74 8.04 5.96
CA VAL A 59 0.42 8.09 4.55
C VAL A 59 -0.69 7.10 4.24
N LYS A 60 -1.74 7.62 3.65
CA LYS A 60 -2.84 6.78 3.16
C LYS A 60 -2.50 6.36 1.74
N VAL A 61 -2.40 5.06 1.52
CA VAL A 61 -1.93 4.49 0.27
C VAL A 61 -3.01 3.62 -0.33
N GLY A 62 -3.35 3.88 -1.59
CA GLY A 62 -4.17 2.97 -2.36
C GLY A 62 -3.27 1.97 -3.04
N ILE A 63 -3.57 0.70 -2.91
CA ILE A 63 -2.75 -0.35 -3.52
C ILE A 63 -3.63 -1.12 -4.48
N GLY A 64 -3.20 -1.17 -5.74
CA GLY A 64 -3.88 -1.94 -6.75
C GLY A 64 -3.22 -3.30 -6.88
N PHE A 65 -4.03 -4.33 -6.88
CA PHE A 65 -3.50 -5.66 -7.09
C PHE A 65 -4.39 -6.40 -8.06
N ARG A 66 -3.74 -7.25 -8.85
CA ARG A 66 -4.43 -7.95 -9.90
C ARG A 66 -5.23 -9.11 -9.32
N LEU A 67 -6.47 -9.20 -9.75
CA LEU A 67 -7.28 -10.35 -9.38
C LEU A 67 -6.90 -11.50 -10.30
N MET A 68 -6.47 -12.59 -9.70
CA MET A 68 -6.10 -13.78 -10.45
C MET A 68 -7.36 -14.56 -10.78
N ASP A 69 -7.43 -15.11 -11.98
CA ASP A 69 -8.54 -15.98 -12.26
C ASP A 69 -8.23 -17.37 -11.71
N GLU A 70 -9.23 -18.23 -11.82
CA GLU A 70 -9.14 -19.54 -11.18
C GLU A 70 -7.99 -20.37 -11.73
N SER A 71 -7.75 -20.29 -13.02
CA SER A 71 -6.70 -21.09 -13.62
C SER A 71 -5.31 -20.62 -13.18
N GLU A 72 -5.14 -19.33 -12.97
CA GLU A 72 -3.87 -18.82 -12.49
C GLU A 72 -3.59 -19.28 -11.06
N LEU A 73 -4.62 -19.32 -10.24
CA LEU A 73 -4.46 -19.76 -8.87
C LEU A 73 -4.13 -21.24 -8.77
N GLU A 74 -4.65 -22.01 -9.68
CA GLU A 74 -4.43 -23.45 -9.67
C GLU A 74 -3.06 -23.86 -10.19
N SER A 75 -2.40 -22.99 -10.92
CA SER A 75 -1.15 -23.33 -11.56
C SER A 75 0.07 -23.21 -10.65
N ASP A 76 -0.09 -22.78 -9.46
CA ASP A 76 1.02 -22.64 -8.52
C ASP A 76 1.53 -23.98 -8.01
#